data_f62c9723c8f5ce80e55681f2916bd426
#
_entry.id   f62c9723c8f5ce80e55681f2916bd426
#
_cell.length_a   1.000
_cell.length_b   1.000
_cell.length_c   1.000
_cell.angle_alpha   90.00
_cell.angle_beta   90.00
_cell.angle_gamma   90.00
#
_symmetry.space_group_name_H-M   'P 1'
#
loop_
_entity.id
_entity.type
_entity.pdbx_description
1 polymer ?
#
loop_
_entity_poly.entity_id
_entity_poly.type
_entity_poly.pdbx_seq_one_letter_code
_entity_poly.pdbx_strand_id
1 'polypeptide(L)'
;MYWVVSISLVFINKWLLSNPDLDAPLFITWSQCLVTVVLCIILSKISSAIPEKLSFPNIDFKWRTIMPLSCVFFTMVVFNNLCLKYLDVAFYFAARSLTTVFNVVLTYLILRRKTCYKAIACCGVIIAGYITSVLQENELGTLSLSGLFYGLSASFSVSLFSILTSKNLPHVGGSVWRLTFYNNLNTSVLFIVVLRGKIFKKFPLSYVGLFFWSMMLISGIFGFAISYTTTWQIQVTSPLTHNISGTAKAAVQTIIATVISLHFKSVLWWVGNGMVVVGSMAYAYVRHKLALKEQEEQRKYQPVSNDDREIPSLSRVVAEKDDSSRES
;
A
#
# COMPACT_ATOMS: atom_id res chain seq x y z
N MET A 1 5.27 3.31 11.23
CA MET A 1 5.98 2.13 10.71
C MET A 1 5.98 2.08 9.17
N TYR A 2 4.83 2.08 8.48
CA TYR A 2 4.72 2.01 7.01
C TYR A 2 5.62 3.03 6.26
N TRP A 3 5.62 4.31 6.66
CA TRP A 3 6.42 5.36 6.00
C TRP A 3 7.92 5.10 6.10
N VAL A 4 8.42 4.77 7.28
CA VAL A 4 9.85 4.51 7.50
C VAL A 4 10.31 3.34 6.63
N VAL A 5 9.60 2.20 6.71
CA VAL A 5 9.93 1.00 5.91
C VAL A 5 9.88 1.30 4.41
N SER A 6 8.86 2.02 3.96
CA SER A 6 8.68 2.33 2.54
C SER A 6 9.73 3.32 2.00
N ILE A 7 10.09 4.34 2.78
CA ILE A 7 11.12 5.33 2.37
C ILE A 7 12.47 4.64 2.32
N SER A 8 12.84 3.89 3.37
CA SER A 8 14.10 3.13 3.40
C SER A 8 14.23 2.17 2.23
N LEU A 9 13.16 1.43 1.90
CA LEU A 9 13.16 0.50 0.77
C LEU A 9 13.41 1.21 -0.57
N VAL A 10 12.84 2.39 -0.78
CA VAL A 10 13.06 3.17 -2.02
C VAL A 10 14.52 3.57 -2.14
N PHE A 11 15.17 4.03 -1.07
CA PHE A 11 16.59 4.40 -1.10
C PHE A 11 17.50 3.18 -1.30
N ILE A 12 17.21 2.06 -0.64
CA ILE A 12 17.94 0.80 -0.82
C ILE A 12 17.82 0.33 -2.28
N ASN A 13 16.60 0.32 -2.82
CA ASN A 13 16.38 -0.08 -4.21
C ASN A 13 17.06 0.88 -5.20
N LYS A 14 17.03 2.19 -4.95
CA LYS A 14 17.73 3.18 -5.78
C LYS A 14 19.24 2.92 -5.77
N TRP A 15 19.83 2.64 -4.61
CA TRP A 15 21.22 2.31 -4.50
C TRP A 15 21.58 1.01 -5.24
N LEU A 16 20.76 -0.05 -5.10
CA LEU A 16 20.94 -1.31 -5.82
C LEU A 16 20.87 -1.11 -7.35
N LEU A 17 19.96 -0.25 -7.82
CA LEU A 17 19.79 0.06 -9.25
C LEU A 17 20.83 1.03 -9.80
N SER A 18 21.60 1.72 -8.94
CA SER A 18 22.68 2.62 -9.35
C SER A 18 23.93 1.86 -9.81
N ASN A 19 24.00 0.55 -9.58
CA ASN A 19 25.06 -0.30 -10.11
C ASN A 19 24.87 -0.52 -11.62
N PRO A 20 25.78 -0.02 -12.49
CA PRO A 20 25.62 -0.07 -13.94
C PRO A 20 25.55 -1.51 -14.49
N ASP A 21 26.12 -2.46 -13.76
CA ASP A 21 26.13 -3.89 -14.14
C ASP A 21 24.80 -4.59 -13.91
N LEU A 22 23.87 -3.97 -13.16
CA LEU A 22 22.60 -4.56 -12.73
C LEU A 22 21.38 -3.81 -13.31
N ASP A 23 21.20 -3.79 -14.63
CA ASP A 23 19.95 -3.30 -15.25
C ASP A 23 18.82 -4.35 -15.13
N ALA A 24 18.53 -4.77 -13.87
CA ALA A 24 17.55 -5.81 -13.59
C ALA A 24 16.61 -5.48 -12.39
N PRO A 25 15.81 -4.39 -12.48
CA PRO A 25 14.87 -4.02 -11.42
C PRO A 25 13.85 -5.13 -11.11
N LEU A 26 13.49 -5.93 -12.09
CA LEU A 26 12.57 -7.05 -11.94
C LEU A 26 13.19 -8.19 -11.11
N PHE A 27 14.50 -8.41 -11.22
CA PHE A 27 15.22 -9.40 -10.42
C PHE A 27 15.25 -9.02 -8.94
N ILE A 28 15.52 -7.76 -8.62
CA ILE A 28 15.49 -7.25 -7.24
C ILE A 28 14.11 -7.53 -6.63
N THR A 29 13.03 -7.19 -7.35
CA THR A 29 11.68 -7.43 -6.85
C THR A 29 11.34 -8.92 -6.73
N TRP A 30 11.77 -9.74 -7.67
CA TRP A 30 11.61 -11.19 -7.57
C TRP A 30 12.31 -11.74 -6.33
N SER A 31 13.55 -11.34 -6.08
CA SER A 31 14.30 -11.69 -4.86
C SER A 31 13.57 -11.26 -3.58
N GLN A 32 13.01 -10.03 -3.55
CA GLN A 32 12.20 -9.55 -2.43
C GLN A 32 10.96 -10.43 -2.20
N CYS A 33 10.26 -10.86 -3.25
CA CYS A 33 9.13 -11.77 -3.15
C CYS A 33 9.56 -13.15 -2.59
N LEU A 34 10.70 -13.69 -3.06
CA LEU A 34 11.25 -14.96 -2.55
C LEU A 34 11.61 -14.86 -1.07
N VAL A 35 12.35 -13.81 -0.68
CA VAL A 35 12.70 -13.58 0.72
C VAL A 35 11.45 -13.45 1.58
N THR A 36 10.41 -12.75 1.09
CA THR A 36 9.12 -12.64 1.77
C THR A 36 8.49 -14.00 2.00
N VAL A 37 8.45 -14.88 0.99
CA VAL A 37 7.90 -16.24 1.10
C VAL A 37 8.69 -17.06 2.12
N VAL A 38 10.02 -17.03 2.04
CA VAL A 38 10.90 -17.75 2.98
C VAL A 38 10.71 -17.27 4.42
N LEU A 39 10.67 -15.95 4.63
CA LEU A 39 10.40 -15.36 5.96
C LEU A 39 9.02 -15.75 6.49
N CYS A 40 7.99 -15.76 5.63
CA CYS A 40 6.67 -16.24 6.03
C CYS A 40 6.69 -17.70 6.50
N ILE A 41 7.42 -18.58 5.81
CA ILE A 41 7.56 -19.99 6.19
C ILE A 41 8.35 -20.15 7.50
N ILE A 42 9.49 -19.46 7.64
CA ILE A 42 10.33 -19.52 8.83
C ILE A 42 9.54 -19.05 10.05
N LEU A 43 8.92 -17.88 9.96
CA LEU A 43 8.15 -17.29 11.05
C LEU A 43 6.92 -18.13 11.41
N SER A 44 6.28 -18.79 10.43
CA SER A 44 5.19 -19.74 10.68
C SER A 44 5.67 -20.93 11.51
N LYS A 45 6.85 -21.50 11.18
CA LYS A 45 7.42 -22.62 11.94
C LYS A 45 7.87 -22.22 13.36
N ILE A 46 8.47 -21.04 13.50
CA ILE A 46 8.87 -20.52 14.82
C ILE A 46 7.62 -20.24 15.67
N SER A 47 6.57 -19.70 15.07
CA SER A 47 5.32 -19.39 15.76
C SER A 47 4.56 -20.63 16.26
N SER A 48 4.67 -21.76 15.58
CA SER A 48 4.08 -23.01 16.08
C SER A 48 4.74 -23.52 17.38
N ALA A 49 5.92 -22.98 17.73
CA ALA A 49 6.60 -23.24 19.01
C ALA A 49 6.28 -22.22 20.12
N ILE A 50 5.45 -21.17 19.84
CA ILE A 50 5.09 -20.09 20.76
C ILE A 50 3.58 -20.16 21.06
N PRO A 51 3.08 -19.77 22.28
CA PRO A 51 1.68 -19.94 22.66
C PRO A 51 0.68 -19.24 21.73
N GLU A 52 -0.53 -19.81 21.64
CA GLU A 52 -1.67 -19.63 20.73
C GLU A 52 -1.97 -18.22 20.15
N LYS A 53 -1.55 -17.14 20.79
CA LYS A 53 -1.83 -15.75 20.32
C LYS A 53 -1.04 -15.33 19.08
N LEU A 54 0.01 -16.04 18.71
CA LEU A 54 0.89 -15.73 17.57
C LEU A 54 0.92 -16.87 16.54
N SER A 55 0.08 -17.90 16.67
CA SER A 55 0.08 -19.03 15.75
C SER A 55 -0.42 -18.59 14.37
N PHE A 56 0.43 -18.73 13.37
CA PHE A 56 0.04 -18.50 11.98
C PHE A 56 -0.85 -19.67 11.52
N PRO A 57 -2.04 -19.39 10.99
CA PRO A 57 -2.97 -20.42 10.59
C PRO A 57 -2.41 -21.28 9.44
N ASN A 58 -2.76 -22.56 9.43
CA ASN A 58 -2.38 -23.50 8.39
C ASN A 58 -2.61 -22.96 6.98
N ILE A 59 -1.68 -23.25 6.07
CA ILE A 59 -1.70 -22.82 4.68
C ILE A 59 -2.68 -23.72 3.91
N ASP A 60 -3.96 -23.32 3.86
CA ASP A 60 -4.93 -23.93 2.96
C ASP A 60 -4.70 -23.43 1.53
N PHE A 61 -4.65 -24.36 0.56
CA PHE A 61 -4.21 -24.05 -0.80
C PHE A 61 -5.27 -23.31 -1.64
N LYS A 62 -5.47 -22.00 -1.38
CA LYS A 62 -6.42 -21.12 -2.10
C LYS A 62 -5.75 -20.21 -3.14
N TRP A 63 -4.69 -20.69 -3.79
CA TRP A 63 -3.87 -19.89 -4.71
C TRP A 63 -4.65 -19.29 -5.90
N ARG A 64 -5.63 -20.03 -6.45
CA ARG A 64 -6.43 -19.58 -7.60
C ARG A 64 -7.26 -18.32 -7.30
N THR A 65 -7.82 -18.22 -6.11
CA THR A 65 -8.63 -17.07 -5.69
C THR A 65 -7.81 -15.79 -5.60
N ILE A 66 -6.50 -15.91 -5.25
CA ILE A 66 -5.61 -14.77 -5.07
C ILE A 66 -4.85 -14.43 -6.35
N MET A 67 -4.87 -15.31 -7.37
CA MET A 67 -4.15 -15.10 -8.62
C MET A 67 -4.43 -13.75 -9.31
N PRO A 68 -5.68 -13.26 -9.41
CA PRO A 68 -5.94 -11.94 -9.99
C PRO A 68 -5.25 -10.80 -9.23
N LEU A 69 -5.22 -10.86 -7.89
CA LEU A 69 -4.51 -9.90 -7.05
C LEU A 69 -3.01 -9.93 -7.35
N SER A 70 -2.43 -11.12 -7.48
CA SER A 70 -1.00 -11.31 -7.75
C SER A 70 -0.61 -10.84 -9.16
N CYS A 71 -1.48 -11.03 -10.16
CA CYS A 71 -1.28 -10.47 -11.48
C CYS A 71 -1.25 -8.94 -11.46
N VAL A 72 -2.18 -8.32 -10.72
CA VAL A 72 -2.20 -6.85 -10.56
C VAL A 72 -0.98 -6.37 -9.79
N PHE A 73 -0.55 -7.08 -8.75
CA PHE A 73 0.68 -6.76 -8.02
C PHE A 73 1.92 -6.84 -8.93
N PHE A 74 2.05 -7.91 -9.70
CA PHE A 74 3.12 -8.06 -10.70
C PHE A 74 3.14 -6.88 -11.68
N THR A 75 1.99 -6.58 -12.29
CA THR A 75 1.84 -5.48 -13.26
C THR A 75 2.17 -4.12 -12.62
N MET A 76 1.70 -3.89 -11.38
CA MET A 76 2.01 -2.71 -10.60
C MET A 76 3.51 -2.52 -10.42
N VAL A 77 4.23 -3.57 -10.04
CA VAL A 77 5.69 -3.51 -9.82
C VAL A 77 6.43 -3.26 -11.12
N VAL A 78 6.06 -3.94 -12.20
CA VAL A 78 6.65 -3.75 -13.54
C VAL A 78 6.50 -2.30 -13.99
N PHE A 79 5.29 -1.75 -13.93
CA PHE A 79 5.05 -0.36 -14.36
C PHE A 79 5.73 0.67 -13.44
N ASN A 80 5.78 0.44 -12.13
CA ASN A 80 6.53 1.32 -11.23
C ASN A 80 8.03 1.35 -11.58
N ASN A 81 8.62 0.19 -11.85
CA ASN A 81 10.05 0.11 -12.22
C ASN A 81 10.33 0.74 -13.59
N LEU A 82 9.46 0.51 -14.58
CA LEU A 82 9.58 1.15 -15.89
C LEU A 82 9.39 2.68 -15.79
N CYS A 83 8.45 3.13 -14.98
CA CYS A 83 8.25 4.56 -14.72
C CYS A 83 9.51 5.20 -14.14
N LEU A 84 10.13 4.60 -13.11
CA LEU A 84 11.37 5.09 -12.49
C LEU A 84 12.57 5.06 -13.46
N LYS A 85 12.55 4.18 -14.46
CA LYS A 85 13.59 4.13 -15.49
C LYS A 85 13.50 5.31 -16.47
N TYR A 86 12.29 5.76 -16.81
CA TYR A 86 12.04 6.77 -17.86
C TYR A 86 11.70 8.16 -17.32
N LEU A 87 11.43 8.30 -16.03
CA LEU A 87 11.09 9.57 -15.39
C LEU A 87 12.04 9.91 -14.25
N ASP A 88 12.19 11.20 -14.03
CA ASP A 88 12.82 11.71 -12.81
C ASP A 88 12.03 11.27 -11.56
N VAL A 89 12.75 11.03 -10.46
CA VAL A 89 12.19 10.55 -9.20
C VAL A 89 11.12 11.50 -8.67
N ALA A 90 11.33 12.81 -8.78
CA ALA A 90 10.38 13.80 -8.33
C ALA A 90 9.05 13.72 -9.11
N PHE A 91 9.13 13.57 -10.44
CA PHE A 91 7.96 13.44 -11.30
C PHE A 91 7.24 12.09 -11.10
N TYR A 92 7.99 11.01 -10.87
CA TYR A 92 7.40 9.72 -10.49
C TYR A 92 6.48 9.83 -9.27
N PHE A 93 6.89 10.58 -8.24
CA PHE A 93 6.04 10.78 -7.05
C PHE A 93 4.82 11.65 -7.35
N ALA A 94 4.94 12.65 -8.23
CA ALA A 94 3.79 13.42 -8.72
C ALA A 94 2.78 12.51 -9.44
N ALA A 95 3.24 11.63 -10.34
CA ALA A 95 2.39 10.67 -11.04
C ALA A 95 1.65 9.73 -10.08
N ARG A 96 2.28 9.32 -8.97
CA ARG A 96 1.67 8.48 -7.94
C ARG A 96 0.46 9.11 -7.25
N SER A 97 0.35 10.42 -7.21
CA SER A 97 -0.80 11.10 -6.60
C SER A 97 -2.11 10.83 -7.33
N LEU A 98 -2.07 10.52 -8.63
CA LEU A 98 -3.23 10.11 -9.41
C LEU A 98 -3.85 8.79 -8.92
N THR A 99 -3.16 8.02 -8.10
CA THR A 99 -3.71 6.85 -7.42
C THR A 99 -5.00 7.19 -6.66
N THR A 100 -5.10 8.39 -6.06
CA THR A 100 -6.31 8.85 -5.37
C THR A 100 -7.48 9.00 -6.35
N VAL A 101 -7.24 9.57 -7.53
CA VAL A 101 -8.27 9.74 -8.57
C VAL A 101 -8.74 8.39 -9.09
N PHE A 102 -7.79 7.50 -9.44
CA PHE A 102 -8.10 6.14 -9.90
C PHE A 102 -8.86 5.35 -8.82
N ASN A 103 -8.53 5.55 -7.54
CA ASN A 103 -9.24 4.89 -6.46
C ASN A 103 -10.73 5.30 -6.42
N VAL A 104 -11.04 6.58 -6.63
CA VAL A 104 -12.43 7.06 -6.69
C VAL A 104 -13.17 6.39 -7.84
N VAL A 105 -12.57 6.39 -9.03
CA VAL A 105 -13.16 5.79 -10.23
C VAL A 105 -13.38 4.29 -10.04
N LEU A 106 -12.35 3.57 -9.60
CA LEU A 106 -12.42 2.12 -9.39
C LEU A 106 -13.35 1.73 -8.24
N THR A 107 -13.43 2.53 -7.18
CA THR A 107 -14.40 2.31 -6.09
C THR A 107 -15.83 2.42 -6.62
N TYR A 108 -16.11 3.39 -7.47
CA TYR A 108 -17.42 3.51 -8.12
C TYR A 108 -17.69 2.31 -9.05
N LEU A 109 -16.74 1.92 -9.89
CA LEU A 109 -16.91 0.83 -10.86
C LEU A 109 -17.01 -0.56 -10.20
N ILE A 110 -16.14 -0.86 -9.23
CA ILE A 110 -16.01 -2.20 -8.64
C ILE A 110 -16.93 -2.39 -7.44
N LEU A 111 -17.00 -1.38 -6.54
CA LEU A 111 -17.80 -1.45 -5.32
C LEU A 111 -19.18 -0.81 -5.47
N ARG A 112 -19.45 -0.14 -6.60
CA ARG A 112 -20.69 0.60 -6.90
C ARG A 112 -21.10 1.61 -5.81
N ARG A 113 -20.13 2.09 -5.03
CA ARG A 113 -20.36 3.11 -3.99
C ARG A 113 -20.27 4.50 -4.62
N LYS A 114 -21.32 5.29 -4.49
CA LYS A 114 -21.35 6.67 -4.97
C LYS A 114 -20.38 7.52 -4.14
N THR A 115 -19.60 8.34 -4.82
CA THR A 115 -18.67 9.29 -4.19
C THR A 115 -19.36 10.64 -4.04
N CYS A 116 -19.19 11.30 -2.90
CA CYS A 116 -19.82 12.59 -2.66
C CYS A 116 -19.20 13.69 -3.56
N TYR A 117 -20.00 14.69 -3.93
CA TYR A 117 -19.60 15.76 -4.83
C TYR A 117 -18.33 16.51 -4.35
N LYS A 118 -18.19 16.73 -3.04
CA LYS A 118 -16.99 17.37 -2.46
C LYS A 118 -15.70 16.59 -2.72
N ALA A 119 -15.77 15.26 -2.68
CA ALA A 119 -14.63 14.40 -2.99
C ALA A 119 -14.27 14.43 -4.48
N ILE A 120 -15.27 14.56 -5.37
CA ILE A 120 -15.04 14.72 -6.82
C ILE A 120 -14.34 16.06 -7.10
N ALA A 121 -14.75 17.15 -6.44
CA ALA A 121 -14.08 18.44 -6.57
C ALA A 121 -12.60 18.38 -6.14
N CYS A 122 -12.28 17.67 -5.04
CA CYS A 122 -10.90 17.45 -4.63
C CYS A 122 -10.08 16.68 -5.69
N CYS A 123 -10.69 15.70 -6.37
CA CYS A 123 -10.04 15.00 -7.50
C CYS A 123 -9.75 15.95 -8.66
N GLY A 124 -10.64 16.90 -8.94
CA GLY A 124 -10.42 17.95 -9.94
C GLY A 124 -9.17 18.79 -9.63
N VAL A 125 -8.98 19.18 -8.37
CA VAL A 125 -7.78 19.92 -7.91
C VAL A 125 -6.51 19.07 -8.09
N ILE A 126 -6.56 17.77 -7.76
CA ILE A 126 -5.41 16.85 -7.95
C ILE A 126 -5.05 16.75 -9.44
N ILE A 127 -6.05 16.60 -10.32
CA ILE A 127 -5.83 16.51 -11.77
C ILE A 127 -5.21 17.80 -12.30
N ALA A 128 -5.76 18.96 -11.92
CA ALA A 128 -5.24 20.27 -12.33
C ALA A 128 -3.77 20.45 -11.90
N GLY A 129 -3.45 20.14 -10.64
CA GLY A 129 -2.07 20.20 -10.13
C GLY A 129 -1.12 19.24 -10.86
N TYR A 130 -1.59 18.04 -11.19
CA TYR A 130 -0.81 17.09 -11.97
C TYR A 130 -0.53 17.58 -13.39
N ILE A 131 -1.55 18.10 -14.09
CA ILE A 131 -1.39 18.67 -15.44
C ILE A 131 -0.39 19.83 -15.42
N THR A 132 -0.47 20.72 -14.43
CA THR A 132 0.51 21.82 -14.26
C THR A 132 1.93 21.30 -14.14
N SER A 133 2.15 20.23 -13.36
CA SER A 133 3.47 19.61 -13.21
C SER A 133 3.96 18.96 -14.51
N VAL A 134 3.07 18.31 -15.26
CA VAL A 134 3.39 17.69 -16.58
C VAL A 134 3.78 18.75 -17.61
N LEU A 135 3.05 19.86 -17.68
CA LEU A 135 3.34 20.93 -18.62
C LEU A 135 4.72 21.54 -18.35
N GLN A 136 5.09 21.72 -17.10
CA GLN A 136 6.41 22.22 -16.72
C GLN A 136 7.55 21.26 -17.06
N GLU A 137 7.37 19.96 -16.90
CA GLU A 137 8.36 18.96 -17.33
C GLU A 137 8.49 18.92 -18.86
N ASN A 138 7.40 19.16 -19.61
CA ASN A 138 7.42 19.22 -21.05
C ASN A 138 8.21 20.45 -21.55
N GLU A 139 8.00 21.62 -20.93
CA GLU A 139 8.77 22.86 -21.24
C GLU A 139 10.26 22.69 -20.98
N LEU A 140 10.64 21.93 -19.96
CA LEU A 140 12.04 21.62 -19.63
C LEU A 140 12.66 20.56 -20.57
N GLY A 141 11.86 19.95 -21.45
CA GLY A 141 12.32 18.89 -22.38
C GLY A 141 12.68 17.57 -21.67
N THR A 142 12.31 17.42 -20.38
CA THR A 142 12.60 16.23 -19.58
C THR A 142 11.48 15.21 -19.59
N LEU A 143 10.33 15.55 -20.21
CA LEU A 143 9.17 14.68 -20.28
C LEU A 143 9.35 13.53 -21.24
N SER A 144 9.27 12.31 -20.74
CA SER A 144 9.18 11.09 -21.55
C SER A 144 7.73 10.63 -21.65
N LEU A 145 7.16 10.57 -22.86
CA LEU A 145 5.80 10.07 -23.08
C LEU A 145 5.64 8.62 -22.64
N SER A 146 6.66 7.78 -22.85
CA SER A 146 6.66 6.40 -22.34
C SER A 146 6.68 6.37 -20.83
N GLY A 147 7.46 7.22 -20.17
CA GLY A 147 7.48 7.37 -18.73
C GLY A 147 6.12 7.82 -18.17
N LEU A 148 5.47 8.78 -18.83
CA LEU A 148 4.12 9.23 -18.47
C LEU A 148 3.10 8.10 -18.56
N PHE A 149 3.11 7.32 -19.63
CA PHE A 149 2.24 6.14 -19.80
C PHE A 149 2.47 5.12 -18.68
N TYR A 150 3.73 4.81 -18.37
CA TYR A 150 4.06 3.87 -17.29
C TYR A 150 3.65 4.42 -15.92
N GLY A 151 3.78 5.72 -15.67
CA GLY A 151 3.36 6.36 -14.43
C GLY A 151 1.85 6.31 -14.20
N LEU A 152 1.06 6.58 -15.26
CA LEU A 152 -0.40 6.44 -15.22
C LEU A 152 -0.83 4.99 -14.97
N SER A 153 -0.23 4.04 -15.70
CA SER A 153 -0.50 2.62 -15.58
C SER A 153 -0.11 2.07 -14.20
N ALA A 154 1.00 2.55 -13.65
CA ALA A 154 1.42 2.22 -12.29
C ALA A 154 0.42 2.71 -11.25
N SER A 155 -0.03 3.97 -11.35
CA SER A 155 -0.99 4.56 -10.41
C SER A 155 -2.37 3.88 -10.47
N PHE A 156 -2.82 3.50 -11.65
CA PHE A 156 -4.01 2.68 -11.85
C PHE A 156 -3.86 1.31 -11.18
N SER A 157 -2.74 0.63 -11.42
CA SER A 157 -2.47 -0.70 -10.86
C SER A 157 -2.35 -0.68 -9.33
N VAL A 158 -1.75 0.37 -8.75
CA VAL A 158 -1.68 0.56 -7.28
C VAL A 158 -3.07 0.71 -6.68
N SER A 159 -3.94 1.50 -7.30
CA SER A 159 -5.31 1.68 -6.85
C SER A 159 -6.11 0.38 -6.95
N LEU A 160 -5.99 -0.33 -8.06
CA LEU A 160 -6.66 -1.63 -8.26
C LEU A 160 -6.15 -2.66 -7.26
N PHE A 161 -4.83 -2.71 -7.01
CA PHE A 161 -4.23 -3.61 -6.02
C PHE A 161 -4.80 -3.38 -4.62
N SER A 162 -4.92 -2.13 -4.17
CA SER A 162 -5.42 -1.81 -2.83
C SER A 162 -6.90 -2.22 -2.66
N ILE A 163 -7.72 -2.03 -3.70
CA ILE A 163 -9.13 -2.45 -3.70
C ILE A 163 -9.25 -3.98 -3.69
N LEU A 164 -8.49 -4.66 -4.56
CA LEU A 164 -8.48 -6.12 -4.61
C LEU A 164 -7.93 -6.74 -3.32
N THR A 165 -6.94 -6.13 -2.68
CA THR A 165 -6.44 -6.56 -1.37
C THR A 165 -7.56 -6.57 -0.34
N SER A 166 -8.31 -5.48 -0.22
CA SER A 166 -9.46 -5.41 0.69
C SER A 166 -10.53 -6.45 0.35
N LYS A 167 -10.81 -6.67 -0.94
CA LYS A 167 -11.80 -7.65 -1.41
C LYS A 167 -11.38 -9.10 -1.16
N ASN A 168 -10.08 -9.40 -1.28
CA ASN A 168 -9.56 -10.77 -1.12
C ASN A 168 -9.27 -11.16 0.34
N LEU A 169 -9.13 -10.17 1.23
CA LEU A 169 -8.81 -10.42 2.64
C LEU A 169 -9.81 -11.34 3.36
N PRO A 170 -11.15 -11.21 3.18
CA PRO A 170 -12.12 -12.14 3.75
C PRO A 170 -11.96 -13.58 3.24
N HIS A 171 -11.53 -13.78 1.99
CA HIS A 171 -11.35 -15.12 1.40
C HIS A 171 -10.23 -15.94 2.03
N VAL A 172 -9.29 -15.27 2.72
CA VAL A 172 -8.21 -15.90 3.49
C VAL A 172 -8.46 -15.87 5.01
N GLY A 173 -9.73 -15.71 5.42
CA GLY A 173 -10.12 -15.65 6.83
C GLY A 173 -9.67 -14.35 7.53
N GLY A 174 -9.54 -13.24 6.81
CA GLY A 174 -9.08 -11.95 7.38
C GLY A 174 -7.58 -11.92 7.74
N SER A 175 -6.82 -12.96 7.44
CA SER A 175 -5.41 -13.03 7.81
C SER A 175 -4.51 -12.29 6.83
N VAL A 176 -3.93 -11.17 7.28
CA VAL A 176 -2.90 -10.41 6.55
C VAL A 176 -1.73 -11.30 6.16
N TRP A 177 -1.35 -12.18 7.06
CA TRP A 177 -0.24 -13.12 6.88
C TRP A 177 -0.45 -14.05 5.69
N ARG A 178 -1.60 -14.74 5.64
CA ARG A 178 -1.96 -15.64 4.54
C ARG A 178 -2.00 -14.88 3.21
N LEU A 179 -2.62 -13.70 3.19
CA LEU A 179 -2.72 -12.91 1.95
C LEU A 179 -1.34 -12.48 1.46
N THR A 180 -0.46 -12.01 2.36
CA THR A 180 0.92 -11.65 2.02
C THR A 180 1.70 -12.84 1.47
N PHE A 181 1.60 -14.00 2.11
CA PHE A 181 2.26 -15.22 1.66
C PHE A 181 1.82 -15.63 0.25
N TYR A 182 0.51 -15.83 0.02
CA TYR A 182 0.00 -16.26 -1.27
C TYR A 182 0.26 -15.25 -2.38
N ASN A 183 0.11 -13.97 -2.10
CA ASN A 183 0.37 -12.93 -3.08
C ASN A 183 1.85 -12.95 -3.55
N ASN A 184 2.80 -13.03 -2.61
CA ASN A 184 4.22 -13.07 -2.97
C ASN A 184 4.63 -14.40 -3.61
N LEU A 185 4.04 -15.53 -3.19
CA LEU A 185 4.28 -16.84 -3.81
C LEU A 185 3.84 -16.85 -5.28
N ASN A 186 2.58 -16.47 -5.55
CA ASN A 186 2.05 -16.40 -6.91
C ASN A 186 2.86 -15.43 -7.77
N THR A 187 3.22 -14.27 -7.21
CA THR A 187 4.03 -13.26 -7.91
C THR A 187 5.42 -13.78 -8.23
N SER A 188 6.05 -14.54 -7.31
CA SER A 188 7.35 -15.17 -7.59
C SER A 188 7.29 -16.13 -8.76
N VAL A 189 6.21 -16.91 -8.87
CA VAL A 189 5.98 -17.81 -10.01
C VAL A 189 5.77 -17.01 -11.31
N LEU A 190 4.98 -15.93 -11.28
CA LEU A 190 4.77 -15.07 -12.44
C LEU A 190 6.09 -14.45 -12.93
N PHE A 191 6.95 -13.98 -12.00
CA PHE A 191 8.29 -13.49 -12.35
C PHE A 191 9.13 -14.57 -13.05
N ILE A 192 9.16 -15.81 -12.57
CA ILE A 192 9.90 -16.90 -13.20
C ILE A 192 9.44 -17.11 -14.63
N VAL A 193 8.12 -17.11 -14.88
CA VAL A 193 7.55 -17.30 -16.22
C VAL A 193 8.00 -16.17 -17.16
N VAL A 194 7.96 -14.91 -16.71
CA VAL A 194 8.35 -13.75 -17.52
C VAL A 194 9.87 -13.63 -17.69
N LEU A 195 10.63 -14.02 -16.65
CA LEU A 195 12.08 -13.87 -16.61
C LEU A 195 12.82 -15.01 -17.33
N ARG A 196 12.12 -16.11 -17.70
CA ARG A 196 12.70 -17.35 -18.28
C ARG A 196 13.61 -17.15 -19.52
N GLY A 197 13.57 -15.96 -20.14
CA GLY A 197 14.37 -15.68 -21.34
C GLY A 197 15.49 -14.62 -21.16
N LYS A 198 15.49 -13.80 -20.11
CA LYS A 198 16.33 -12.60 -20.08
C LYS A 198 17.30 -12.49 -18.91
N ILE A 199 16.96 -13.02 -17.70
CA ILE A 199 17.76 -12.74 -16.49
C ILE A 199 18.94 -13.68 -16.33
N PHE A 200 18.75 -14.98 -16.56
CA PHE A 200 19.86 -15.94 -16.39
C PHE A 200 20.98 -15.80 -17.42
N LYS A 201 20.73 -15.13 -18.57
CA LYS A 201 21.79 -14.87 -19.58
C LYS A 201 22.69 -13.67 -19.29
N LYS A 202 22.27 -12.75 -18.43
CA LYS A 202 23.02 -11.50 -18.14
C LYS A 202 23.67 -11.42 -16.76
N PHE A 203 23.52 -12.46 -15.94
CA PHE A 203 24.11 -12.46 -14.60
C PHE A 203 25.43 -13.23 -14.56
N PRO A 204 26.58 -12.55 -14.59
CA PRO A 204 27.83 -13.17 -14.17
C PRO A 204 27.80 -13.25 -12.65
N LEU A 205 27.38 -14.41 -12.12
CA LEU A 205 27.30 -14.70 -10.68
C LEU A 205 28.66 -14.49 -9.97
N SER A 206 29.75 -14.43 -10.75
CA SER A 206 31.12 -14.34 -10.30
C SER A 206 31.60 -12.93 -9.92
N TYR A 207 30.90 -11.86 -10.34
CA TYR A 207 31.38 -10.48 -10.14
C TYR A 207 30.70 -9.73 -9.00
N VAL A 208 29.70 -10.32 -8.36
CA VAL A 208 28.89 -9.62 -7.38
C VAL A 208 29.37 -9.98 -5.97
N GLY A 209 30.06 -9.04 -5.30
CA GLY A 209 30.66 -9.24 -3.98
C GLY A 209 29.62 -9.53 -2.88
N LEU A 210 30.11 -10.07 -1.74
CA LEU A 210 29.31 -10.37 -0.53
C LEU A 210 28.44 -9.17 -0.09
N PHE A 211 28.92 -7.95 -0.26
CA PHE A 211 28.21 -6.72 0.08
C PHE A 211 26.92 -6.54 -0.74
N PHE A 212 26.93 -6.85 -2.03
CA PHE A 212 25.73 -6.79 -2.86
C PHE A 212 24.65 -7.79 -2.38
N TRP A 213 25.04 -9.02 -2.12
CA TRP A 213 24.11 -10.05 -1.65
C TRP A 213 23.53 -9.73 -0.28
N SER A 214 24.34 -9.12 0.62
CA SER A 214 23.84 -8.64 1.92
C SER A 214 22.81 -7.53 1.74
N MET A 215 23.03 -6.57 0.82
CA MET A 215 22.06 -5.52 0.51
C MET A 215 20.78 -6.07 -0.15
N MET A 216 20.90 -7.10 -0.99
CA MET A 216 19.77 -7.81 -1.57
C MET A 216 18.91 -8.49 -0.47
N LEU A 217 19.56 -9.12 0.52
CA LEU A 217 18.85 -9.73 1.65
C LEU A 217 18.15 -8.68 2.51
N ILE A 218 18.83 -7.58 2.82
CA ILE A 218 18.24 -6.44 3.56
C ILE A 218 17.04 -5.89 2.78
N SER A 219 17.19 -5.66 1.48
CA SER A 219 16.10 -5.22 0.61
C SER A 219 14.92 -6.22 0.62
N GLY A 220 15.19 -7.52 0.68
CA GLY A 220 14.18 -8.57 0.82
C GLY A 220 13.42 -8.51 2.16
N ILE A 221 14.12 -8.26 3.27
CA ILE A 221 13.51 -8.08 4.60
C ILE A 221 12.61 -6.84 4.61
N PHE A 222 13.08 -5.72 4.03
CA PHE A 222 12.24 -4.53 3.88
C PHE A 222 11.07 -4.77 2.92
N GLY A 223 11.26 -5.59 1.87
CA GLY A 223 10.20 -6.04 0.96
C GLY A 223 9.10 -6.82 1.69
N PHE A 224 9.48 -7.73 2.58
CA PHE A 224 8.54 -8.41 3.47
C PHE A 224 7.80 -7.42 4.38
N ALA A 225 8.55 -6.55 5.07
CA ALA A 225 7.98 -5.58 6.00
C ALA A 225 6.98 -4.63 5.31
N ILE A 226 7.27 -4.15 4.09
CA ILE A 226 6.36 -3.28 3.34
C ILE A 226 5.12 -4.05 2.85
N SER A 227 5.28 -5.27 2.38
CA SER A 227 4.18 -6.12 1.91
C SER A 227 3.18 -6.41 3.04
N TYR A 228 3.71 -6.79 4.20
CA TYR A 228 2.91 -7.04 5.40
C TYR A 228 2.21 -5.78 5.92
N THR A 229 2.97 -4.69 6.11
CA THR A 229 2.42 -3.44 6.65
C THR A 229 1.41 -2.78 5.73
N THR A 230 1.56 -2.91 4.40
CA THR A 230 0.59 -2.44 3.42
C THR A 230 -0.74 -3.18 3.56
N THR A 231 -0.69 -4.52 3.59
CA THR A 231 -1.89 -5.35 3.73
C THR A 231 -2.57 -5.10 5.08
N TRP A 232 -1.79 -5.02 6.14
CA TRP A 232 -2.29 -4.71 7.49
C TRP A 232 -2.92 -3.32 7.57
N GLN A 233 -2.29 -2.31 6.99
CA GLN A 233 -2.84 -0.96 6.94
C GLN A 233 -4.18 -0.92 6.20
N ILE A 234 -4.30 -1.62 5.07
CA ILE A 234 -5.55 -1.72 4.30
C ILE A 234 -6.64 -2.42 5.13
N GLN A 235 -6.27 -3.45 5.91
CA GLN A 235 -7.19 -4.16 6.79
C GLN A 235 -7.74 -3.28 7.90
N VAL A 236 -6.86 -2.59 8.62
CA VAL A 236 -7.23 -1.79 9.82
C VAL A 236 -7.93 -0.49 9.43
N THR A 237 -7.61 0.07 8.27
CA THR A 237 -8.16 1.36 7.83
C THR A 237 -9.11 1.20 6.63
N SER A 238 -8.58 1.39 5.45
CA SER A 238 -9.27 1.16 4.17
C SER A 238 -8.27 1.29 3.02
N PRO A 239 -8.59 0.75 1.81
CA PRO A 239 -7.79 0.97 0.60
C PRO A 239 -7.57 2.45 0.31
N LEU A 240 -8.58 3.26 0.57
CA LEU A 240 -8.54 4.69 0.37
C LEU A 240 -7.54 5.37 1.32
N THR A 241 -7.61 5.09 2.61
CA THR A 241 -6.70 5.66 3.63
C THR A 241 -5.26 5.27 3.34
N HIS A 242 -5.02 4.03 2.89
CA HIS A 242 -3.71 3.58 2.45
C HIS A 242 -3.19 4.42 1.27
N ASN A 243 -4.02 4.64 0.24
CA ASN A 243 -3.63 5.42 -0.94
C ASN A 243 -3.35 6.90 -0.60
N ILE A 244 -4.14 7.50 0.30
CA ILE A 244 -3.91 8.87 0.80
C ILE A 244 -2.60 8.95 1.58
N SER A 245 -2.36 8.00 2.48
CA SER A 245 -1.07 7.88 3.20
C SER A 245 0.10 7.73 2.21
N GLY A 246 -0.11 6.97 1.12
CA GLY A 246 0.84 6.85 0.02
C GLY A 246 1.12 8.17 -0.69
N THR A 247 0.10 9.01 -0.94
CA THR A 247 0.25 10.32 -1.56
C THR A 247 1.00 11.29 -0.64
N ALA A 248 0.65 11.34 0.64
CA ALA A 248 1.36 12.17 1.62
C ALA A 248 2.84 11.77 1.74
N LYS A 249 3.12 10.47 1.77
CA LYS A 249 4.49 9.95 1.73
C LYS A 249 5.21 10.37 0.45
N ALA A 250 4.55 10.29 -0.71
CA ALA A 250 5.13 10.68 -2.00
C ALA A 250 5.54 12.15 -2.00
N ALA A 251 4.75 13.04 -1.41
CA ALA A 251 5.09 14.46 -1.27
C ALA A 251 6.39 14.65 -0.45
N VAL A 252 6.52 13.96 0.68
CA VAL A 252 7.75 14.02 1.49
C VAL A 252 8.95 13.48 0.71
N GLN A 253 8.78 12.36 0.00
CA GLN A 253 9.84 11.79 -0.85
C GLN A 253 10.24 12.72 -1.99
N THR A 254 9.30 13.47 -2.58
CA THR A 254 9.58 14.50 -3.59
C THR A 254 10.49 15.58 -3.05
N ILE A 255 10.18 16.12 -1.86
CA ILE A 255 11.01 17.14 -1.21
C ILE A 255 12.42 16.60 -0.97
N ILE A 256 12.53 15.42 -0.35
CA ILE A 256 13.82 14.77 -0.08
C ILE A 256 14.61 14.56 -1.39
N ALA A 257 13.96 14.04 -2.43
CA ALA A 257 14.62 13.79 -3.72
C ALA A 257 15.13 15.07 -4.37
N THR A 258 14.35 16.16 -4.32
CA THR A 258 14.75 17.45 -4.89
C THR A 258 15.93 18.06 -4.12
N VAL A 259 15.93 17.98 -2.78
CA VAL A 259 17.05 18.46 -1.94
C VAL A 259 18.33 17.67 -2.23
N ILE A 260 18.24 16.33 -2.34
CA ILE A 260 19.41 15.48 -2.63
C ILE A 260 19.95 15.71 -4.05
N SER A 261 19.06 15.90 -5.03
CA SER A 261 19.46 16.05 -6.44
C SER A 261 20.05 17.43 -6.76
N LEU A 262 19.91 18.44 -5.88
CA LEU A 262 20.30 19.84 -6.10
C LEU A 262 19.71 20.44 -7.41
N HIS A 263 18.73 19.79 -8.03
CA HIS A 263 18.04 20.26 -9.23
C HIS A 263 16.78 21.02 -8.79
N PHE A 264 16.89 22.34 -8.73
CA PHE A 264 15.75 23.18 -8.37
C PHE A 264 14.74 23.20 -9.52
N LYS A 265 13.54 22.71 -9.24
CA LYS A 265 12.39 22.75 -10.14
C LYS A 265 11.77 24.16 -10.15
N SER A 266 11.01 24.50 -11.20
CA SER A 266 10.35 25.81 -11.33
C SER A 266 9.33 26.03 -10.20
N VAL A 267 9.06 27.31 -9.88
CA VAL A 267 8.04 27.67 -8.87
C VAL A 267 6.67 27.10 -9.26
N LEU A 268 6.33 27.13 -10.54
CA LEU A 268 5.06 26.63 -11.05
C LEU A 268 4.94 25.10 -10.89
N TRP A 269 6.05 24.35 -11.00
CA TRP A 269 6.09 22.93 -10.68
C TRP A 269 5.78 22.66 -9.22
N TRP A 270 6.33 23.48 -8.30
CA TRP A 270 6.03 23.39 -6.86
C TRP A 270 4.58 23.73 -6.54
N VAL A 271 4.01 24.74 -7.23
CA VAL A 271 2.57 25.06 -7.11
C VAL A 271 1.72 23.89 -7.54
N GLY A 272 2.01 23.25 -8.69
CA GLY A 272 1.29 22.08 -9.16
C GLY A 272 1.33 20.91 -8.16
N ASN A 273 2.51 20.60 -7.61
CA ASN A 273 2.64 19.57 -6.58
C ASN A 273 1.96 19.95 -5.26
N GLY A 274 1.99 21.24 -4.87
CA GLY A 274 1.26 21.76 -3.73
C GLY A 274 -0.26 21.55 -3.87
N MET A 275 -0.81 21.84 -5.06
CA MET A 275 -2.23 21.57 -5.37
C MET A 275 -2.57 20.07 -5.23
N VAL A 276 -1.71 19.20 -5.70
CA VAL A 276 -1.87 17.74 -5.57
C VAL A 276 -1.93 17.33 -4.09
N VAL A 277 -1.01 17.82 -3.27
CA VAL A 277 -0.95 17.49 -1.83
C VAL A 277 -2.19 18.01 -1.11
N VAL A 278 -2.54 19.30 -1.31
CA VAL A 278 -3.71 19.92 -0.70
C VAL A 278 -5.00 19.24 -1.14
N GLY A 279 -5.16 18.95 -2.42
CA GLY A 279 -6.30 18.21 -2.96
C GLY A 279 -6.44 16.81 -2.35
N SER A 280 -5.31 16.11 -2.18
CA SER A 280 -5.29 14.77 -1.55
C SER A 280 -5.64 14.83 -0.06
N MET A 281 -5.14 15.82 0.68
CA MET A 281 -5.48 16.04 2.09
C MET A 281 -6.96 16.41 2.27
N ALA A 282 -7.46 17.33 1.43
CA ALA A 282 -8.88 17.73 1.44
C ALA A 282 -9.79 16.52 1.14
N TYR A 283 -9.42 15.69 0.16
CA TYR A 283 -10.11 14.45 -0.14
C TYR A 283 -10.13 13.50 1.06
N ALA A 284 -8.98 13.32 1.73
CA ALA A 284 -8.87 12.52 2.94
C ALA A 284 -9.82 12.99 4.05
N TYR A 285 -9.82 14.29 4.30
CA TYR A 285 -10.68 14.90 5.32
C TYR A 285 -12.17 14.70 5.02
N VAL A 286 -12.58 14.95 3.78
CA VAL A 286 -13.98 14.76 3.35
C VAL A 286 -14.43 13.32 3.54
N ARG A 287 -13.60 12.34 3.14
CA ARG A 287 -13.92 10.93 3.27
C ARG A 287 -13.92 10.44 4.73
N HIS A 288 -13.00 10.94 5.55
CA HIS A 288 -13.00 10.64 6.98
C HIS A 288 -14.28 11.13 7.68
N LYS A 289 -14.69 12.38 7.39
CA LYS A 289 -15.92 12.95 7.93
C LYS A 289 -17.17 12.17 7.50
N LEU A 290 -17.20 11.68 6.25
CA LEU A 290 -18.30 10.84 5.77
C LEU A 290 -18.32 9.48 6.47
N ALA A 291 -17.16 8.84 6.65
CA ALA A 291 -17.06 7.56 7.33
C ALA A 291 -17.52 7.65 8.80
N LEU A 292 -17.20 8.74 9.49
CA LEU A 292 -17.69 8.97 10.86
C LEU A 292 -19.20 9.10 10.90
N LYS A 293 -19.82 9.84 9.94
CA LYS A 293 -21.27 9.96 9.86
C LYS A 293 -21.94 8.63 9.58
N GLU A 294 -21.42 7.83 8.65
CA GLU A 294 -21.92 6.50 8.36
C GLU A 294 -21.87 5.58 9.60
N GLN A 295 -20.80 5.67 10.39
CA GLN A 295 -20.67 4.92 11.64
C GLN A 295 -21.67 5.38 12.72
N GLU A 296 -21.88 6.69 12.86
CA GLU A 296 -22.87 7.26 13.79
C GLU A 296 -24.30 6.84 13.41
N GLU A 297 -24.63 6.84 12.12
CA GLU A 297 -25.91 6.36 11.62
C GLU A 297 -26.09 4.87 11.90
N GLN A 298 -25.09 4.05 11.64
CA GLN A 298 -25.13 2.61 11.93
C GLN A 298 -25.30 2.33 13.42
N ARG A 299 -24.66 3.10 14.30
CA ARG A 299 -24.83 2.97 15.76
C ARG A 299 -26.26 3.30 16.20
N LYS A 300 -26.92 4.27 15.56
CA LYS A 300 -28.32 4.62 15.86
C LYS A 300 -29.31 3.52 15.46
N TYR A 301 -28.97 2.73 14.46
CA TYR A 301 -29.82 1.63 13.93
C TYR A 301 -29.46 0.25 14.52
N GLN A 302 -28.40 0.10 15.30
CA GLN A 302 -28.20 -1.13 16.03
C GLN A 302 -29.22 -1.18 17.18
N PRO A 303 -30.12 -2.18 17.21
CA PRO A 303 -30.99 -2.38 18.38
C PRO A 303 -30.10 -2.63 19.57
N VAL A 304 -30.39 -1.92 20.67
CA VAL A 304 -29.76 -2.16 21.98
C VAL A 304 -29.90 -3.65 22.25
N SER A 305 -28.77 -4.37 22.30
CA SER A 305 -28.74 -5.80 22.64
C SER A 305 -29.46 -5.98 23.97
N ASN A 306 -30.41 -6.93 24.04
CA ASN A 306 -31.15 -7.22 25.28
C ASN A 306 -30.27 -7.69 26.43
N ASP A 307 -28.97 -7.93 26.18
CA ASP A 307 -27.99 -8.34 27.19
C ASP A 307 -27.62 -7.20 28.19
N ASP A 308 -27.86 -5.93 27.81
CA ASP A 308 -27.63 -4.80 28.73
C ASP A 308 -28.81 -4.52 29.65
N ARG A 309 -29.90 -5.27 29.55
CA ARG A 309 -31.08 -5.11 30.42
C ARG A 309 -31.11 -6.04 31.66
N GLU A 310 -30.17 -6.97 31.76
CA GLU A 310 -30.11 -7.94 32.88
C GLU A 310 -28.87 -7.77 33.77
N ILE A 311 -28.43 -6.56 34.04
CA ILE A 311 -27.63 -6.31 35.23
C ILE A 311 -28.58 -5.63 36.24
N PRO A 312 -29.25 -6.38 37.12
CA PRO A 312 -29.88 -5.77 38.28
C PRO A 312 -28.76 -5.10 39.08
N SER A 313 -28.87 -3.79 39.22
CA SER A 313 -27.90 -3.01 39.98
C SER A 313 -27.76 -3.65 41.36
N LEU A 314 -26.57 -4.17 41.67
CA LEU A 314 -26.21 -4.75 42.99
C LEU A 314 -26.55 -3.81 44.15
N SER A 315 -26.78 -2.52 43.85
CA SER A 315 -27.25 -1.53 44.82
C SER A 315 -28.67 -1.73 45.32
N ARG A 316 -29.56 -2.42 44.56
CA ARG A 316 -30.92 -2.74 45.06
C ARG A 316 -30.95 -3.96 45.96
N VAL A 317 -30.09 -4.94 45.75
CA VAL A 317 -30.02 -6.16 46.58
C VAL A 317 -29.36 -5.88 47.94
N VAL A 318 -28.48 -4.86 48.01
CA VAL A 318 -27.85 -4.44 49.28
C VAL A 318 -28.82 -3.60 50.12
N ALA A 319 -29.69 -2.78 49.50
CA ALA A 319 -30.68 -1.97 50.22
C ALA A 319 -31.81 -2.80 50.81
N GLU A 320 -32.23 -3.89 50.17
CA GLU A 320 -33.28 -4.79 50.65
C GLU A 320 -32.81 -5.71 51.78
N LYS A 321 -31.49 -5.96 51.91
CA LYS A 321 -30.89 -6.73 53.01
C LYS A 321 -30.66 -5.92 54.27
N ASP A 322 -30.51 -4.60 54.17
CA ASP A 322 -30.36 -3.72 55.36
C ASP A 322 -31.69 -3.38 56.04
N ASP A 323 -32.82 -3.43 55.33
CA ASP A 323 -34.14 -3.18 55.91
C ASP A 323 -34.69 -4.41 56.66
N SER A 324 -34.35 -5.63 56.22
CA SER A 324 -34.79 -6.86 56.92
C SER A 324 -34.02 -7.17 58.21
N SER A 325 -32.92 -6.46 58.48
CA SER A 325 -32.14 -6.61 59.74
C SER A 325 -32.45 -5.55 60.80
N ARG A 326 -33.42 -4.67 60.55
CA ARG A 326 -33.88 -3.66 61.50
C ARG A 326 -35.25 -3.97 62.13
N GLU A 327 -35.91 -5.05 61.68
CA GLU A 327 -37.21 -5.48 62.26
C GLU A 327 -37.16 -6.82 63.06
N SER A 328 -35.98 -7.22 63.51
CA SER A 328 -35.86 -8.35 64.43
C SER A 328 -35.23 -7.94 65.77
#